data_75762d2e18405d72163d3e5346e6a5e2
#
_entry.id   75762d2e18405d72163d3e5346e6a5e2
#
_cell.length_a   1.000
_cell.length_b   1.000
_cell.length_c   1.000
_cell.angle_alpha   90.00
_cell.angle_beta   90.00
_cell.angle_gamma   90.00
#
_symmetry.space_group_name_H-M   'P 1'
#
loop_
_entity.id
_entity.type
_entity.pdbx_description
1 polymer ?
#
loop_
_entity_poly.entity_id
_entity_poly.type
_entity_poly.pdbx_seq_one_letter_code
_entity_poly.pdbx_strand_id
1 'polypeptide(L)' 'MEFMTVKQAAEKWGLSERRLQTICNEGVIPGVVKFGRAWAIPMDAEKPIDKRIKSGR' A
#
# COMPACT_ATOMS: atom_id res chain seq x y z
N MET A 1 -16.53 6.80 -4.02
CA MET A 1 -15.32 5.99 -3.99
C MET A 1 -14.72 6.01 -2.60
N GLU A 2 -14.33 4.86 -2.10
CA GLU A 2 -13.85 4.77 -0.73
C GLU A 2 -12.37 4.47 -0.67
N PHE A 3 -11.76 4.96 0.39
CA PHE A 3 -10.34 4.77 0.60
C PHE A 3 -10.12 4.22 2.00
N MET A 4 -8.98 3.60 2.18
CA MET A 4 -8.59 3.11 3.49
C MET A 4 -7.24 3.69 3.86
N THR A 5 -6.95 3.72 5.17
CA THR A 5 -5.69 4.24 5.64
C THR A 5 -4.60 3.21 5.46
N VAL A 6 -3.34 3.66 5.61
CA VAL A 6 -2.21 2.74 5.55
C VAL A 6 -2.37 1.67 6.62
N LYS A 7 -2.83 2.06 7.80
CA LYS A 7 -3.00 1.11 8.88
C LYS A 7 -4.01 0.04 8.50
N GLN A 8 -5.14 0.46 7.94
CA GLN A 8 -6.18 -0.48 7.54
C GLN A 8 -5.69 -1.40 6.44
N ALA A 9 -5.00 -0.84 5.45
CA ALA A 9 -4.50 -1.64 4.36
C ALA A 9 -3.44 -2.62 4.84
N ALA A 10 -2.58 -2.18 5.75
CA ALA A 10 -1.55 -3.05 6.28
C ALA A 10 -2.17 -4.25 6.98
N GLU A 11 -3.23 -4.02 7.75
CA GLU A 11 -3.89 -5.11 8.43
C GLU A 11 -4.59 -6.04 7.44
N LYS A 12 -5.22 -5.44 6.44
CA LYS A 12 -5.94 -6.23 5.45
C LYS A 12 -5.00 -7.13 4.66
N TRP A 13 -3.81 -6.65 4.36
CA TRP A 13 -2.87 -7.37 3.52
C TRP A 13 -1.78 -8.08 4.31
N GLY A 14 -1.76 -7.91 5.62
CA GLY A 14 -0.76 -8.58 6.44
C GLY A 14 0.63 -7.99 6.27
N LEU A 15 0.70 -6.69 6.01
CA LEU A 15 1.96 -5.99 5.84
C LEU A 15 2.18 -5.03 6.98
N SER A 16 3.43 -4.58 7.15
CA SER A 16 3.71 -3.55 8.13
C SER A 16 3.36 -2.20 7.53
N GLU A 17 3.05 -1.23 8.38
CA GLU A 17 2.72 0.10 7.91
C GLU A 17 3.91 0.73 7.20
N ARG A 18 5.10 0.51 7.74
CA ARG A 18 6.29 1.07 7.15
C ARG A 18 6.50 0.54 5.74
N ARG A 19 6.33 -0.75 5.57
CA ARG A 19 6.51 -1.35 4.26
C ARG A 19 5.48 -0.81 3.28
N LEU A 20 4.25 -0.69 3.76
CA LEU A 20 3.19 -0.20 2.90
C LEU A 20 3.43 1.25 2.51
N GLN A 21 3.97 2.06 3.42
CA GLN A 21 4.30 3.43 3.08
C GLN A 21 5.35 3.48 1.97
N THR A 22 6.32 2.60 2.04
CA THR A 22 7.33 2.52 0.99
C THR A 22 6.70 2.14 -0.34
N ILE A 23 5.81 1.18 -0.31
CA ILE A 23 5.12 0.74 -1.52
C ILE A 23 4.29 1.88 -2.10
N CYS A 24 3.58 2.61 -1.25
CA CYS A 24 2.81 3.74 -1.73
C CYS A 24 3.71 4.82 -2.33
N ASN A 25 4.83 5.05 -1.69
CA ASN A 25 5.75 6.07 -2.15
C ASN A 25 6.36 5.73 -3.51
N GLU A 26 6.49 4.45 -3.79
CA GLU A 26 7.03 4.00 -5.07
C GLU A 26 5.98 3.98 -6.17
N GLY A 27 4.73 4.17 -5.81
CA GLY A 27 3.67 4.21 -6.80
C GLY A 27 3.28 2.85 -7.34
N VAL A 28 3.46 1.82 -6.55
CA VAL A 28 3.13 0.46 -6.98
C VAL A 28 1.63 0.26 -7.03
N ILE A 29 0.89 0.94 -6.14
CA ILE A 29 -0.54 0.76 -6.05
C ILE A 29 -1.23 1.85 -6.87
N PRO A 30 -1.98 1.47 -7.92
CA PRO A 30 -2.67 2.48 -8.72
C PRO A 30 -3.82 3.11 -7.92
N GLY A 31 -4.02 4.39 -8.13
CA GLY A 31 -5.12 5.08 -7.48
C GLY A 31 -4.84 5.58 -6.08
N VAL A 32 -3.67 5.31 -5.55
CA VAL A 32 -3.33 5.78 -4.22
C VAL A 32 -3.11 7.29 -4.26
N VAL A 33 -3.60 7.96 -3.22
CA VAL A 33 -3.53 9.42 -3.13
C VAL A 33 -2.86 9.79 -1.82
N LYS A 34 -2.01 10.79 -1.85
CA LYS A 34 -1.34 11.24 -0.65
C LYS A 34 -2.00 12.50 -0.11
N PHE A 35 -2.31 12.50 1.16
CA PHE A 35 -2.86 13.65 1.86
C PHE A 35 -1.90 14.05 2.96
N GLY A 36 -1.06 15.03 2.70
CA GLY A 36 -0.09 15.44 3.68
C GLY A 36 0.82 14.28 4.05
N ARG A 37 0.72 13.81 5.27
CA ARG A 37 1.52 12.70 5.73
C ARG A 37 0.83 11.35 5.60
N ALA A 38 -0.42 11.37 5.20
CA ALA A 38 -1.19 10.15 5.14
C ALA A 38 -1.39 9.71 3.71
N TRP A 39 -1.59 8.43 3.54
CA TRP A 39 -1.92 7.87 2.24
C TRP A 39 -3.35 7.37 2.26
N ALA A 40 -4.06 7.62 1.18
CA ALA A 40 -5.41 7.08 1.01
C ALA A 40 -5.32 6.01 -0.07
N ILE A 41 -5.69 4.80 0.29
CA ILE A 41 -5.58 3.66 -0.60
C ILE A 41 -6.97 3.22 -0.99
N PRO A 42 -7.26 3.05 -2.29
CA PRO A 42 -8.60 2.65 -2.70
C PRO A 42 -8.99 1.34 -2.04
N MET A 43 -10.23 1.29 -1.58
CA MET A 43 -10.72 0.09 -0.90
C MET A 43 -10.71 -1.12 -1.80
N ASP A 44 -10.83 -0.91 -3.09
CA ASP A 44 -10.86 -2.01 -4.03
C ASP A 44 -9.48 -2.32 -4.60
N ALA A 45 -8.45 -1.70 -4.07
CA ALA A 45 -7.10 -1.99 -4.52
C ALA A 45 -6.69 -3.40 -4.09
N GLU A 46 -5.91 -4.05 -4.92
CA GLU A 46 -5.44 -5.38 -4.61
C GLU A 46 -4.13 -5.33 -3.89
N LYS A 47 -3.82 -6.39 -3.16
CA LYS A 47 -2.57 -6.47 -2.45
C LYS A 47 -1.41 -6.32 -3.43
N PRO A 48 -0.49 -5.40 -3.15
CA PRO A 48 0.65 -5.21 -4.05
C PRO A 48 1.57 -6.40 -4.03
N ILE A 49 2.14 -6.69 -5.18
CA ILE A 49 3.10 -7.78 -5.29
C ILE A 49 4.49 -7.18 -5.14
N ASP A 50 5.24 -7.72 -4.20
CA ASP A 50 6.59 -7.24 -3.96
C ASP A 50 7.56 -8.09 -4.75
N LYS A 51 7.99 -7.57 -5.87
CA LYS A 51 8.86 -8.31 -6.76
C LYS A 51 10.24 -8.52 -6.17
N ARG A 52 10.61 -7.69 -5.22
CA ARG A 52 11.92 -7.86 -4.62
C ARG A 52 12.02 -9.14 -3.85
N ILE A 53 10.93 -9.60 -3.30
CA ILE A 53 10.94 -10.83 -2.55
C ILE A 53 11.24 -11.99 -3.47
N LYS A 54 10.74 -11.91 -4.66
CA LYS A 54 11.00 -12.98 -5.60
C LYS A 54 12.46 -13.08 -5.96
N SER A 55 13.06 -11.96 -6.16
CA SER A 55 14.45 -11.98 -6.57
C SER A 55 15.34 -12.53 -5.48
N GLY A 56 14.82 -12.55 -4.30
CA GLY A 56 15.61 -13.11 -3.21
C GLY A 56 15.83 -14.57 -3.35
N ARG A 57 15.29 -15.15 -4.27
CA ARG A 57 15.40 -16.44 -4.49
C ARG A 57 16.06 -16.90 -5.09
#